data_f106ab6dc5243ddc3cd570765af5439e
#
_entry.id   f106ab6dc5243ddc3cd570765af5439e
#
_cell.length_a   1.000
_cell.length_b   1.000
_cell.length_c   1.000
_cell.angle_alpha   90.00
_cell.angle_beta   90.00
_cell.angle_gamma   90.00
#
_symmetry.space_group_name_H-M   'P 1'
#
loop_
_entity.id
_entity.type
_entity.pdbx_description
1 polymer ?
#
loop_
_entity_poly.entity_id
_entity_poly.type
_entity_poly.pdbx_seq_one_letter_code
_entity_poly.pdbx_strand_id
1 'polypeptide(L)'
;MYISKILKEMGIPHICKNEQRVSSLGLVEYNDGKDVCTFVDNEYYLEKLSDNIQMVLIGEDLLDTLKQYRKSYGICVVENPRLTYFRIHNYLVNDISYRRTDFKTRIGTNCNISSQAVIADKNVVIGNNVTIEEFAVIRENTVINDNSIIRAGCKIAGEGFEFKNTSEEVFHVSHIGGVIIGESVEIQYNTCIDKAIYPWDNTVIGDHVKIDNLVHIGHAVKVDSRTMIVANSGIGGRVSIGEDVWIGFGATIRNGIHIGDRARTNMGSVVTRNVGTGEAVTGNFAIPHKDFIANLKK
;
A
#
# COMPACT_ATOMS: atom_id res chain seq x y z
N MET A 1 -12.52 -9.67 17.66
CA MET A 1 -12.45 -11.06 17.19
C MET A 1 -11.46 -11.86 18.06
N TYR A 2 -11.54 -13.19 18.06
CA TYR A 2 -10.56 -14.11 18.67
C TYR A 2 -9.86 -14.88 17.56
N ILE A 3 -8.54 -14.83 17.53
CA ILE A 3 -7.73 -15.43 16.46
C ILE A 3 -7.80 -16.96 16.48
N SER A 4 -7.80 -17.57 17.67
CA SER A 4 -7.93 -19.03 17.81
C SER A 4 -9.23 -19.56 17.18
N LYS A 5 -10.34 -18.81 17.35
CA LYS A 5 -11.62 -19.19 16.75
C LYS A 5 -11.54 -19.18 15.22
N ILE A 6 -10.96 -18.14 14.65
CA ILE A 6 -10.77 -18.01 13.18
C ILE A 6 -9.89 -19.15 12.67
N LEU A 7 -8.74 -19.38 13.30
CA LEU A 7 -7.82 -20.46 12.91
C LEU A 7 -8.48 -21.83 12.96
N LYS A 8 -9.31 -22.08 13.99
CA LYS A 8 -10.09 -23.32 14.13
C LYS A 8 -11.10 -23.47 12.99
N GLU A 9 -11.86 -22.40 12.65
CA GLU A 9 -12.81 -22.41 11.55
C GLU A 9 -12.14 -22.64 10.19
N MET A 10 -10.92 -22.14 10.03
CA MET A 10 -10.09 -22.36 8.83
C MET A 10 -9.37 -23.71 8.81
N GLY A 11 -9.45 -24.53 9.88
CA GLY A 11 -8.74 -25.80 9.96
C GLY A 11 -7.21 -25.66 10.08
N ILE A 12 -6.69 -24.50 10.51
CA ILE A 12 -5.25 -24.26 10.63
C ILE A 12 -4.76 -24.72 12.00
N PRO A 13 -3.78 -25.65 12.06
CA PRO A 13 -3.16 -26.06 13.33
C PRO A 13 -2.52 -24.88 14.05
N HIS A 14 -2.81 -24.73 15.35
CA HIS A 14 -2.28 -23.62 16.14
C HIS A 14 -2.28 -23.93 17.63
N ILE A 15 -1.44 -23.22 18.37
CA ILE A 15 -1.43 -23.22 19.84
C ILE A 15 -1.51 -21.75 20.28
N CYS A 16 -2.65 -21.35 20.88
CA CYS A 16 -2.81 -20.00 21.41
C CYS A 16 -2.61 -19.98 22.94
N LYS A 17 -1.91 -18.95 23.41
CA LYS A 17 -1.67 -18.67 24.84
C LYS A 17 -1.98 -17.20 25.12
N ASN A 18 -2.56 -16.93 26.31
CA ASN A 18 -2.92 -15.58 26.76
C ASN A 18 -3.74 -14.80 25.70
N GLU A 19 -4.69 -15.49 25.07
CA GLU A 19 -5.44 -14.90 23.96
C GLU A 19 -6.16 -13.62 24.37
N GLN A 20 -5.94 -12.57 23.59
CA GLN A 20 -6.59 -11.27 23.72
C GLN A 20 -7.61 -11.07 22.58
N ARG A 21 -8.66 -10.30 22.87
CA ARG A 21 -9.61 -9.88 21.84
C ARG A 21 -8.97 -8.77 21.01
N VAL A 22 -9.03 -8.90 19.68
CA VAL A 22 -8.55 -7.86 18.75
C VAL A 22 -9.71 -7.34 17.90
N SER A 23 -9.58 -6.11 17.43
CA SER A 23 -10.57 -5.46 16.59
C SER A 23 -10.22 -5.58 15.09
N SER A 24 -8.93 -5.73 14.76
CA SER A 24 -8.46 -5.82 13.38
C SER A 24 -7.14 -6.60 13.28
N LEU A 25 -6.69 -6.80 12.05
CA LEU A 25 -5.31 -7.12 11.74
C LEU A 25 -4.53 -5.82 11.55
N GLY A 26 -3.25 -5.81 11.93
CA GLY A 26 -2.36 -4.66 11.78
C GLY A 26 -0.93 -5.09 11.48
N LEU A 27 -0.10 -4.17 11.04
CA LEU A 27 1.34 -4.39 10.89
C LEU A 27 2.08 -4.09 12.19
N VAL A 28 3.32 -4.52 12.31
CA VAL A 28 4.12 -4.37 13.55
C VAL A 28 4.25 -2.93 14.04
N GLU A 29 4.33 -1.97 13.14
CA GLU A 29 4.44 -0.53 13.43
C GLU A 29 3.11 0.23 13.31
N TYR A 30 1.98 -0.51 13.10
CA TYR A 30 0.67 0.11 12.96
C TYR A 30 0.13 0.57 14.31
N ASN A 31 -0.24 1.84 14.41
CA ASN A 31 -0.78 2.43 15.62
C ASN A 31 -1.87 3.46 15.31
N ASP A 32 -3.12 3.01 15.23
CA ASP A 32 -4.32 3.86 15.12
C ASP A 32 -5.19 3.82 16.40
N GLY A 33 -4.63 3.30 17.49
CA GLY A 33 -5.33 3.15 18.78
C GLY A 33 -6.26 1.95 18.85
N LYS A 34 -6.32 1.09 17.82
CA LYS A 34 -7.10 -0.15 17.86
C LYS A 34 -6.24 -1.32 18.30
N ASP A 35 -6.83 -2.21 19.08
CA ASP A 35 -6.22 -3.49 19.43
C ASP A 35 -6.13 -4.41 18.19
N VAL A 36 -4.91 -4.80 17.81
CA VAL A 36 -4.69 -5.56 16.58
C VAL A 36 -3.93 -6.86 16.80
N CYS A 37 -4.11 -7.79 15.86
CA CYS A 37 -3.24 -8.94 15.68
C CYS A 37 -2.26 -8.66 14.55
N THR A 38 -0.98 -8.99 14.79
CA THR A 38 0.07 -8.95 13.77
C THR A 38 0.76 -10.31 13.63
N PHE A 39 1.73 -10.42 12.73
CA PHE A 39 2.63 -11.57 12.65
C PHE A 39 4.09 -11.14 12.78
N VAL A 40 4.91 -12.06 13.25
CA VAL A 40 6.37 -11.91 13.29
C VAL A 40 7.00 -13.19 12.75
N ASP A 41 7.78 -13.04 11.71
CA ASP A 41 8.53 -14.10 11.05
C ASP A 41 10.05 -13.84 11.01
N ASN A 42 10.49 -12.77 11.68
CA ASN A 42 11.89 -12.39 11.80
C ASN A 42 12.10 -11.61 13.10
N GLU A 43 13.20 -11.91 13.80
CA GLU A 43 13.55 -11.29 15.08
C GLU A 43 13.62 -9.75 15.03
N TYR A 44 14.08 -9.18 13.92
CA TYR A 44 14.12 -7.72 13.69
C TYR A 44 12.79 -7.01 13.94
N TYR A 45 11.65 -7.69 13.71
CA TYR A 45 10.33 -7.09 13.92
C TYR A 45 9.85 -7.15 15.36
N LEU A 46 10.48 -7.94 16.22
CA LEU A 46 10.12 -8.01 17.65
C LEU A 46 10.33 -6.68 18.37
N GLU A 47 11.39 -5.94 18.01
CA GLU A 47 11.71 -4.64 18.60
C GLU A 47 10.77 -3.52 18.11
N LYS A 48 10.02 -3.77 17.04
CA LYS A 48 9.16 -2.79 16.38
C LYS A 48 7.67 -2.94 16.71
N LEU A 49 7.33 -3.86 17.59
CA LEU A 49 5.95 -4.11 17.99
C LEU A 49 5.38 -2.89 18.70
N SER A 50 4.41 -2.20 18.09
CA SER A 50 3.72 -1.06 18.67
C SER A 50 2.80 -1.44 19.83
N ASP A 51 2.45 -0.46 20.67
CA ASP A 51 1.73 -0.67 21.93
C ASP A 51 0.32 -1.22 21.78
N ASN A 52 -0.32 -0.98 20.64
CA ASN A 52 -1.67 -1.47 20.35
C ASN A 52 -1.72 -2.93 19.86
N ILE A 53 -0.58 -3.59 19.69
CA ILE A 53 -0.55 -5.01 19.36
C ILE A 53 -0.92 -5.82 20.60
N GLN A 54 -1.99 -6.60 20.50
CA GLN A 54 -2.50 -7.48 21.55
C GLN A 54 -2.23 -8.95 21.25
N MET A 55 -2.20 -9.33 19.97
CA MET A 55 -1.98 -10.70 19.54
C MET A 55 -0.85 -10.78 18.51
N VAL A 56 -0.02 -11.79 18.61
CA VAL A 56 1.07 -12.07 17.66
C VAL A 56 0.95 -13.50 17.13
N LEU A 57 0.91 -13.62 15.80
CA LEU A 57 1.15 -14.89 15.11
C LEU A 57 2.66 -15.08 14.98
N ILE A 58 3.19 -16.19 15.43
CA ILE A 58 4.64 -16.42 15.52
C ILE A 58 4.99 -17.90 15.26
N GLY A 59 6.17 -18.15 14.74
CA GLY A 59 6.74 -19.49 14.68
C GLY A 59 7.27 -19.97 16.04
N GLU A 60 7.44 -21.27 16.20
CA GLU A 60 7.97 -21.85 17.43
C GLU A 60 9.41 -21.40 17.71
N ASP A 61 10.18 -21.18 16.65
CA ASP A 61 11.57 -20.74 16.64
C ASP A 61 11.81 -19.35 17.29
N LEU A 62 10.84 -18.44 17.19
CA LEU A 62 10.94 -17.08 17.75
C LEU A 62 10.26 -16.93 19.11
N LEU A 63 9.60 -17.98 19.62
CA LEU A 63 8.78 -17.90 20.82
C LEU A 63 9.58 -17.51 22.07
N ASP A 64 10.78 -18.05 22.24
CA ASP A 64 11.61 -17.76 23.41
C ASP A 64 12.22 -16.37 23.35
N THR A 65 12.53 -15.87 22.17
CA THR A 65 12.98 -14.49 21.97
C THR A 65 11.84 -13.52 22.32
N LEU A 66 10.61 -13.76 21.88
CA LEU A 66 9.46 -12.91 22.21
C LEU A 66 9.22 -12.80 23.73
N LYS A 67 9.43 -13.86 24.51
CA LYS A 67 9.26 -13.85 25.97
C LYS A 67 10.22 -12.91 26.71
N GLN A 68 11.32 -12.50 26.08
CA GLN A 68 12.29 -11.57 26.67
C GLN A 68 11.79 -10.12 26.65
N TYR A 69 10.78 -9.82 25.82
CA TYR A 69 10.17 -8.50 25.76
C TYR A 69 9.20 -8.29 26.91
N ARG A 70 9.18 -7.06 27.47
CA ARG A 70 8.47 -6.71 28.71
C ARG A 70 6.95 -6.81 28.61
N LYS A 71 6.37 -6.70 27.43
CA LYS A 71 4.93 -6.75 27.22
C LYS A 71 4.45 -8.19 27.09
N SER A 72 3.42 -8.55 27.86
CA SER A 72 2.73 -9.83 27.70
C SER A 72 1.75 -9.74 26.54
N TYR A 73 2.12 -10.30 25.40
CA TYR A 73 1.24 -10.45 24.25
C TYR A 73 0.39 -11.72 24.35
N GLY A 74 -0.79 -11.70 23.76
CA GLY A 74 -1.44 -12.92 23.36
C GLY A 74 -0.68 -13.52 22.17
N ILE A 75 -0.48 -14.83 22.18
CA ILE A 75 0.38 -15.51 21.21
C ILE A 75 -0.41 -16.65 20.56
N CYS A 76 -0.38 -16.73 19.23
CA CYS A 76 -0.75 -17.94 18.50
C CYS A 76 0.47 -18.46 17.74
N VAL A 77 0.94 -19.62 18.13
CA VAL A 77 2.02 -20.33 17.44
C VAL A 77 1.43 -21.06 16.24
N VAL A 78 2.01 -20.83 15.07
CA VAL A 78 1.61 -21.41 13.77
C VAL A 78 2.86 -21.75 12.96
N GLU A 79 2.75 -22.68 12.02
CA GLU A 79 3.89 -23.12 11.20
C GLU A 79 4.45 -22.01 10.32
N ASN A 80 3.58 -21.22 9.66
CA ASN A 80 3.98 -20.11 8.81
C ASN A 80 3.19 -18.85 9.19
N PRO A 81 3.75 -17.98 10.07
CA PRO A 81 3.05 -16.81 10.59
C PRO A 81 2.59 -15.84 9.50
N ARG A 82 3.45 -15.54 8.53
CA ARG A 82 3.15 -14.61 7.43
C ARG A 82 2.02 -15.14 6.55
N LEU A 83 2.10 -16.38 6.11
CA LEU A 83 1.07 -16.97 5.27
C LEU A 83 -0.26 -17.09 6.00
N THR A 84 -0.23 -17.54 7.26
CA THR A 84 -1.41 -17.64 8.11
C THR A 84 -2.08 -16.29 8.30
N TYR A 85 -1.31 -15.23 8.53
CA TYR A 85 -1.83 -13.86 8.66
C TYR A 85 -2.59 -13.41 7.41
N PHE A 86 -2.03 -13.63 6.21
CA PHE A 86 -2.72 -13.26 4.97
C PHE A 86 -3.92 -14.17 4.65
N ARG A 87 -3.87 -15.45 5.03
CA ARG A 87 -5.03 -16.33 4.95
C ARG A 87 -6.17 -15.86 5.88
N ILE A 88 -5.86 -15.45 7.10
CA ILE A 88 -6.84 -14.83 8.01
C ILE A 88 -7.39 -13.54 7.39
N HIS A 89 -6.56 -12.70 6.80
CA HIS A 89 -7.01 -11.49 6.10
C HIS A 89 -8.02 -11.83 5.00
N ASN A 90 -7.71 -12.75 4.12
CA ASN A 90 -8.62 -13.16 3.04
C ASN A 90 -9.91 -13.83 3.57
N TYR A 91 -9.84 -14.57 4.65
CA TYR A 91 -11.03 -15.12 5.31
C TYR A 91 -11.94 -13.99 5.83
N LEU A 92 -11.34 -12.98 6.47
CA LEU A 92 -12.05 -11.83 7.04
C LEU A 92 -12.61 -10.87 5.98
N VAL A 93 -12.13 -10.89 4.74
CA VAL A 93 -12.69 -10.06 3.65
C VAL A 93 -14.20 -10.24 3.48
N ASN A 94 -14.74 -11.40 3.84
CA ASN A 94 -16.18 -11.67 3.79
C ASN A 94 -16.94 -11.23 5.06
N ASP A 95 -16.23 -10.85 6.13
CA ASP A 95 -16.84 -10.37 7.38
C ASP A 95 -17.13 -8.86 7.28
N ILE A 96 -18.41 -8.50 7.39
CA ILE A 96 -18.85 -7.09 7.32
C ILE A 96 -18.24 -6.23 8.43
N SER A 97 -17.91 -6.82 9.59
CA SER A 97 -17.27 -6.10 10.71
C SER A 97 -15.80 -5.77 10.46
N TYR A 98 -15.15 -6.47 9.54
CA TYR A 98 -13.76 -6.25 9.16
C TYR A 98 -13.62 -5.29 7.97
N ARG A 99 -14.65 -5.20 7.12
CA ARG A 99 -14.65 -4.33 5.93
C ARG A 99 -14.99 -2.88 6.29
N ARG A 100 -14.80 -2.00 5.30
CA ARG A 100 -15.33 -0.63 5.34
C ARG A 100 -16.85 -0.67 5.24
N THR A 101 -17.52 0.26 5.95
CA THR A 101 -18.98 0.41 5.85
C THR A 101 -19.36 0.88 4.45
N ASP A 102 -20.28 0.17 3.82
CA ASP A 102 -20.79 0.52 2.50
C ASP A 102 -21.67 1.77 2.53
N PHE A 103 -21.51 2.64 1.54
CA PHE A 103 -22.36 3.79 1.28
C PHE A 103 -22.51 4.02 -0.23
N LYS A 104 -23.60 4.64 -0.64
CA LYS A 104 -23.83 5.00 -2.05
C LYS A 104 -22.84 6.07 -2.49
N THR A 105 -22.27 5.91 -3.68
CA THR A 105 -21.37 6.90 -4.29
C THR A 105 -21.97 8.30 -4.26
N ARG A 106 -21.13 9.28 -3.92
CA ARG A 106 -21.48 10.70 -3.81
C ARG A 106 -20.59 11.49 -4.76
N ILE A 107 -21.22 12.41 -5.49
CA ILE A 107 -20.55 13.29 -6.45
C ILE A 107 -20.90 14.72 -6.08
N GLY A 108 -19.91 15.58 -5.95
CA GLY A 108 -20.05 17.00 -5.66
C GLY A 108 -20.62 17.81 -6.83
N THR A 109 -20.54 19.10 -6.71
CA THR A 109 -21.08 20.04 -7.71
C THR A 109 -20.05 20.42 -8.77
N ASN A 110 -20.54 20.86 -9.95
CA ASN A 110 -19.73 21.36 -11.06
C ASN A 110 -18.68 20.34 -11.59
N CYS A 111 -18.95 19.06 -11.45
CA CYS A 111 -18.06 18.01 -11.96
C CYS A 111 -18.28 17.82 -13.47
N ASN A 112 -17.16 17.66 -14.21
CA ASN A 112 -17.16 17.29 -15.62
C ASN A 112 -16.77 15.82 -15.75
N ILE A 113 -17.75 14.93 -15.82
CA ILE A 113 -17.53 13.48 -15.84
C ILE A 113 -17.98 12.94 -17.20
N SER A 114 -17.04 12.35 -17.94
CA SER A 114 -17.35 11.70 -19.22
C SER A 114 -18.36 10.56 -19.04
N SER A 115 -19.33 10.48 -19.95
CA SER A 115 -20.26 9.34 -19.97
C SER A 115 -19.60 7.98 -20.25
N GLN A 116 -18.35 7.99 -20.72
CA GLN A 116 -17.54 6.79 -20.94
C GLN A 116 -16.61 6.47 -19.76
N ALA A 117 -16.62 7.27 -18.69
CA ALA A 117 -15.95 6.91 -17.44
C ALA A 117 -16.76 5.87 -16.67
N VAL A 118 -16.08 4.96 -15.99
CA VAL A 118 -16.71 3.96 -15.13
C VAL A 118 -16.45 4.31 -13.66
N ILE A 119 -17.50 4.60 -12.91
CA ILE A 119 -17.41 4.91 -11.48
C ILE A 119 -18.23 3.85 -10.73
N ALA A 120 -17.64 3.28 -9.68
CA ALA A 120 -18.35 2.30 -8.84
C ALA A 120 -19.59 2.93 -8.17
N ASP A 121 -20.69 2.16 -8.08
CA ASP A 121 -21.96 2.62 -7.53
C ASP A 121 -21.92 2.87 -6.02
N LYS A 122 -20.91 2.33 -5.33
CA LYS A 122 -20.74 2.47 -3.89
C LYS A 122 -19.31 2.80 -3.50
N ASN A 123 -19.15 3.36 -2.31
CA ASN A 123 -17.89 3.63 -1.65
C ASN A 123 -16.94 4.56 -2.45
N VAL A 124 -17.51 5.47 -3.26
CA VAL A 124 -16.76 6.53 -3.93
C VAL A 124 -17.27 7.88 -3.48
N VAL A 125 -16.33 8.78 -3.18
CA VAL A 125 -16.62 10.20 -2.92
C VAL A 125 -15.85 11.04 -3.93
N ILE A 126 -16.56 11.87 -4.68
CA ILE A 126 -15.99 12.82 -5.63
C ILE A 126 -16.37 14.21 -5.14
N GLY A 127 -15.38 15.07 -4.92
CA GLY A 127 -15.53 16.46 -4.51
C GLY A 127 -16.14 17.35 -5.57
N ASN A 128 -15.98 18.66 -5.41
CA ASN A 128 -16.49 19.65 -6.34
C ASN A 128 -15.50 19.99 -7.44
N ASN A 129 -15.98 20.43 -8.59
CA ASN A 129 -15.14 20.87 -9.76
C ASN A 129 -14.19 19.79 -10.25
N VAL A 130 -14.48 18.52 -10.04
CA VAL A 130 -13.62 17.39 -10.47
C VAL A 130 -13.90 17.08 -11.94
N THR A 131 -12.82 16.85 -12.70
CA THR A 131 -12.90 16.37 -14.09
C THR A 131 -12.46 14.90 -14.15
N ILE A 132 -13.29 14.05 -14.77
CA ILE A 132 -12.97 12.63 -15.04
C ILE A 132 -13.23 12.37 -16.53
N GLU A 133 -12.16 12.09 -17.25
CA GLU A 133 -12.22 11.90 -18.71
C GLU A 133 -12.62 10.46 -19.09
N GLU A 134 -12.76 10.23 -20.39
CA GLU A 134 -13.23 8.97 -20.95
C GLU A 134 -12.31 7.78 -20.60
N PHE A 135 -12.92 6.60 -20.43
CA PHE A 135 -12.28 5.33 -20.12
C PHE A 135 -11.51 5.31 -18.77
N ALA A 136 -11.60 6.37 -17.97
CA ALA A 136 -11.14 6.34 -16.60
C ALA A 136 -12.02 5.37 -15.79
N VAL A 137 -11.42 4.56 -14.91
CA VAL A 137 -12.11 3.62 -14.02
C VAL A 137 -11.82 3.97 -12.57
N ILE A 138 -12.87 4.36 -11.84
CA ILE A 138 -12.81 4.68 -10.42
C ILE A 138 -13.51 3.56 -9.65
N ARG A 139 -12.73 2.77 -8.91
CA ARG A 139 -13.25 1.62 -8.15
C ARG A 139 -13.66 2.05 -6.73
N GLU A 140 -14.31 1.11 -6.03
CA GLU A 140 -14.74 1.28 -4.63
C GLU A 140 -13.60 1.68 -3.70
N ASN A 141 -13.97 2.37 -2.61
CA ASN A 141 -13.09 2.90 -1.58
C ASN A 141 -12.15 4.01 -2.09
N THR A 142 -12.65 4.83 -2.99
CA THR A 142 -11.93 5.97 -3.57
C THR A 142 -12.52 7.29 -3.07
N VAL A 143 -11.64 8.21 -2.66
CA VAL A 143 -11.97 9.62 -2.42
C VAL A 143 -11.14 10.46 -3.38
N ILE A 144 -11.81 11.35 -4.12
CA ILE A 144 -11.19 12.35 -4.99
C ILE A 144 -11.65 13.71 -4.49
N ASN A 145 -10.73 14.52 -3.98
CA ASN A 145 -11.05 15.85 -3.45
C ASN A 145 -11.18 16.89 -4.56
N ASP A 146 -11.58 18.11 -4.15
CA ASP A 146 -11.99 19.20 -5.03
C ASP A 146 -10.91 19.59 -6.08
N ASN A 147 -11.38 20.10 -7.21
CA ASN A 147 -10.53 20.66 -8.26
C ASN A 147 -9.54 19.70 -8.93
N SER A 148 -9.70 18.39 -8.71
CA SER A 148 -8.78 17.38 -9.25
C SER A 148 -9.19 16.91 -10.65
N ILE A 149 -8.22 16.45 -11.43
CA ILE A 149 -8.38 16.02 -12.82
C ILE A 149 -7.85 14.60 -12.97
N ILE A 150 -8.70 13.69 -13.44
CA ILE A 150 -8.35 12.33 -13.80
C ILE A 150 -8.47 12.18 -15.31
N ARG A 151 -7.34 12.10 -16.00
CA ARG A 151 -7.28 12.03 -17.47
C ARG A 151 -7.69 10.64 -17.97
N ALA A 152 -7.90 10.59 -19.28
CA ALA A 152 -8.42 9.41 -19.95
C ALA A 152 -7.61 8.14 -19.68
N GLY A 153 -8.33 7.04 -19.53
CA GLY A 153 -7.74 5.72 -19.38
C GLY A 153 -7.17 5.37 -18.00
N CYS A 154 -7.13 6.31 -17.03
CA CYS A 154 -6.61 6.05 -15.69
C CYS A 154 -7.40 4.94 -14.95
N LYS A 155 -6.70 4.17 -14.12
CA LYS A 155 -7.28 3.14 -13.28
C LYS A 155 -7.01 3.47 -11.81
N ILE A 156 -8.03 3.89 -11.08
CA ILE A 156 -7.94 4.29 -9.68
C ILE A 156 -8.54 3.21 -8.78
N ALA A 157 -7.79 2.83 -7.74
CA ALA A 157 -8.13 1.78 -6.78
C ALA A 157 -8.25 0.38 -7.42
N GLY A 158 -7.33 0.07 -8.36
CA GLY A 158 -7.14 -1.29 -8.85
C GLY A 158 -6.66 -2.25 -7.75
N GLU A 159 -6.76 -3.55 -8.02
CA GLU A 159 -6.10 -4.57 -7.19
C GLU A 159 -4.59 -4.48 -7.40
N GLY A 160 -3.82 -4.45 -6.30
CA GLY A 160 -2.37 -4.50 -6.37
C GLY A 160 -1.82 -5.89 -6.63
N PHE A 161 -0.55 -5.98 -6.98
CA PHE A 161 0.15 -7.23 -7.21
C PHE A 161 0.75 -7.76 -5.89
N GLU A 162 -0.09 -8.39 -5.05
CA GLU A 162 0.34 -8.99 -3.79
C GLU A 162 0.00 -10.48 -3.78
N PHE A 163 1.00 -11.30 -4.00
CA PHE A 163 0.87 -12.76 -4.02
C PHE A 163 1.85 -13.39 -3.03
N LYS A 164 1.47 -14.52 -2.45
CA LYS A 164 2.34 -15.38 -1.63
C LYS A 164 2.54 -16.70 -2.34
N ASN A 165 3.79 -17.04 -2.57
CA ASN A 165 4.13 -18.31 -3.19
C ASN A 165 4.27 -19.37 -2.10
N THR A 166 3.54 -20.48 -2.24
CA THR A 166 3.62 -21.67 -1.38
C THR A 166 4.04 -22.87 -2.21
N SER A 167 4.31 -24.01 -1.58
CA SER A 167 4.59 -25.26 -2.31
C SER A 167 3.42 -25.79 -3.14
N GLU A 168 2.20 -25.35 -2.79
CA GLU A 168 0.95 -25.88 -3.37
C GLU A 168 0.29 -24.89 -4.33
N GLU A 169 0.40 -23.57 -4.06
CA GLU A 169 -0.31 -22.54 -4.80
C GLU A 169 0.40 -21.19 -4.79
N VAL A 170 0.04 -20.33 -5.74
CA VAL A 170 0.32 -18.90 -5.69
C VAL A 170 -0.92 -18.20 -5.11
N PHE A 171 -0.83 -17.83 -3.85
CA PHE A 171 -1.94 -17.30 -3.06
C PHE A 171 -2.06 -15.78 -3.25
N HIS A 172 -3.20 -15.32 -3.78
CA HIS A 172 -3.51 -13.89 -3.92
C HIS A 172 -3.98 -13.27 -2.61
N VAL A 173 -3.46 -12.09 -2.27
CA VAL A 173 -3.90 -11.29 -1.11
C VAL A 173 -4.91 -10.24 -1.57
N SER A 174 -6.13 -10.31 -1.05
CA SER A 174 -7.21 -9.38 -1.38
C SER A 174 -6.90 -7.96 -0.92
N HIS A 175 -7.24 -6.97 -1.75
CA HIS A 175 -7.08 -5.56 -1.40
C HIS A 175 -8.46 -4.95 -1.08
N ILE A 176 -8.68 -4.58 0.18
CA ILE A 176 -9.94 -3.99 0.67
C ILE A 176 -9.76 -2.61 1.32
N GLY A 177 -8.57 -2.06 1.21
CA GLY A 177 -8.27 -0.68 1.54
C GLY A 177 -8.78 0.30 0.49
N GLY A 178 -8.27 1.51 0.48
CA GLY A 178 -8.74 2.56 -0.42
C GLY A 178 -7.64 3.35 -1.11
N VAL A 179 -8.11 4.37 -1.85
CA VAL A 179 -7.29 5.43 -2.44
C VAL A 179 -7.88 6.78 -2.04
N ILE A 180 -7.02 7.69 -1.62
CA ILE A 180 -7.38 9.09 -1.36
C ILE A 180 -6.55 9.97 -2.29
N ILE A 181 -7.22 10.78 -3.09
CA ILE A 181 -6.63 11.78 -3.96
C ILE A 181 -6.97 13.14 -3.37
N GLY A 182 -5.95 13.93 -3.09
CA GLY A 182 -6.03 15.26 -2.51
C GLY A 182 -6.67 16.30 -3.42
N GLU A 183 -6.62 17.56 -2.99
CA GLU A 183 -7.14 18.69 -3.73
C GLU A 183 -6.19 19.12 -4.85
N SER A 184 -6.76 19.57 -5.97
CA SER A 184 -5.99 20.11 -7.12
C SER A 184 -4.92 19.15 -7.67
N VAL A 185 -5.14 17.85 -7.54
CA VAL A 185 -4.30 16.80 -8.11
C VAL A 185 -4.60 16.64 -9.60
N GLU A 186 -3.59 16.39 -10.41
CA GLU A 186 -3.77 15.98 -11.79
C GLU A 186 -3.08 14.66 -12.07
N ILE A 187 -3.83 13.67 -12.56
CA ILE A 187 -3.35 12.35 -12.94
C ILE A 187 -3.53 12.20 -14.44
N GLN A 188 -2.41 12.10 -15.15
CA GLN A 188 -2.34 12.04 -16.60
C GLN A 188 -2.67 10.64 -17.14
N TYR A 189 -2.71 10.52 -18.44
CA TYR A 189 -3.27 9.40 -19.20
C TYR A 189 -2.71 8.02 -18.85
N ASN A 190 -3.62 7.05 -18.73
CA ASN A 190 -3.31 5.62 -18.49
C ASN A 190 -2.48 5.32 -17.23
N THR A 191 -2.45 6.21 -16.27
CA THR A 191 -1.81 5.98 -14.98
C THR A 191 -2.67 5.04 -14.11
N CYS A 192 -2.00 4.13 -13.38
CA CYS A 192 -2.63 3.15 -12.50
C CYS A 192 -2.24 3.40 -11.04
N ILE A 193 -3.24 3.49 -10.15
CA ILE A 193 -3.05 3.64 -8.71
C ILE A 193 -3.78 2.50 -8.00
N ASP A 194 -3.01 1.63 -7.33
CA ASP A 194 -3.56 0.49 -6.60
C ASP A 194 -4.09 0.91 -5.23
N LYS A 195 -5.18 0.30 -4.80
CA LYS A 195 -5.70 0.47 -3.44
C LYS A 195 -4.85 -0.28 -2.40
N ALA A 196 -4.88 0.16 -1.16
CA ALA A 196 -4.20 -0.51 -0.07
C ALA A 196 -4.83 -1.89 0.24
N ILE A 197 -4.07 -2.75 0.93
CA ILE A 197 -4.50 -4.12 1.28
C ILE A 197 -5.56 -4.08 2.38
N TYR A 198 -5.29 -3.39 3.49
CA TYR A 198 -6.11 -3.47 4.69
C TYR A 198 -7.24 -2.44 4.70
N PRO A 199 -8.39 -2.73 5.37
CA PRO A 199 -9.54 -1.84 5.37
C PRO A 199 -9.27 -0.48 6.03
N TRP A 200 -8.30 -0.40 6.92
CA TRP A 200 -7.91 0.83 7.60
C TRP A 200 -6.88 1.66 6.83
N ASP A 201 -6.26 1.11 5.76
CA ASP A 201 -5.17 1.76 5.02
C ASP A 201 -5.63 2.30 3.67
N ASN A 202 -4.91 3.30 3.16
CA ASN A 202 -5.14 3.89 1.85
C ASN A 202 -3.82 4.06 1.10
N THR A 203 -3.86 4.05 -0.21
CA THR A 203 -2.88 4.76 -1.03
C THR A 203 -3.29 6.22 -1.02
N VAL A 204 -2.36 7.13 -0.77
CA VAL A 204 -2.66 8.56 -0.59
C VAL A 204 -1.82 9.38 -1.57
N ILE A 205 -2.50 10.24 -2.32
CA ILE A 205 -1.90 11.26 -3.17
C ILE A 205 -2.27 12.61 -2.56
N GLY A 206 -1.29 13.34 -2.06
CA GLY A 206 -1.44 14.63 -1.40
C GLY A 206 -1.88 15.75 -2.34
N ASP A 207 -2.16 16.90 -1.76
CA ASP A 207 -2.67 18.06 -2.50
C ASP A 207 -1.65 18.61 -3.52
N HIS A 208 -2.14 19.09 -4.65
CA HIS A 208 -1.34 19.69 -5.73
C HIS A 208 -0.33 18.74 -6.39
N VAL A 209 -0.36 17.44 -6.12
CA VAL A 209 0.50 16.46 -6.77
C VAL A 209 0.17 16.38 -8.26
N LYS A 210 1.21 16.24 -9.10
CA LYS A 210 1.08 16.02 -10.54
C LYS A 210 1.72 14.70 -10.92
N ILE A 211 0.94 13.84 -11.55
CA ILE A 211 1.36 12.49 -11.98
C ILE A 211 1.19 12.41 -13.49
N ASP A 212 2.28 12.17 -14.18
CA ASP A 212 2.34 12.13 -15.64
C ASP A 212 1.84 10.77 -16.19
N ASN A 213 1.94 10.58 -17.48
CA ASN A 213 1.40 9.42 -18.21
C ASN A 213 2.07 8.10 -17.81
N LEU A 214 1.29 7.01 -17.82
CA LEU A 214 1.79 5.65 -17.67
C LEU A 214 2.59 5.42 -16.38
N VAL A 215 2.28 6.14 -15.32
CA VAL A 215 2.86 5.93 -14.00
C VAL A 215 2.13 4.79 -13.31
N HIS A 216 2.89 3.93 -12.59
CA HIS A 216 2.32 2.94 -11.69
C HIS A 216 2.60 3.33 -10.25
N ILE A 217 1.54 3.40 -9.44
CA ILE A 217 1.61 3.62 -7.99
C ILE A 217 1.05 2.40 -7.28
N GLY A 218 1.93 1.68 -6.59
CA GLY A 218 1.59 0.47 -5.85
C GLY A 218 0.77 0.73 -4.59
N HIS A 219 0.26 -0.33 -4.00
CA HIS A 219 -0.62 -0.29 -2.84
C HIS A 219 0.02 0.40 -1.62
N ALA A 220 -0.79 1.17 -0.89
CA ALA A 220 -0.40 1.85 0.35
C ALA A 220 0.76 2.85 0.21
N VAL A 221 1.07 3.31 -1.00
CA VAL A 221 2.00 4.42 -1.23
C VAL A 221 1.41 5.70 -0.64
N LYS A 222 2.25 6.53 -0.05
CA LYS A 222 1.91 7.87 0.45
C LYS A 222 2.76 8.88 -0.32
N VAL A 223 2.12 9.81 -0.98
CA VAL A 223 2.77 10.92 -1.70
C VAL A 223 2.30 12.21 -1.06
N ASP A 224 3.21 12.99 -0.51
CA ASP A 224 2.89 14.27 0.10
C ASP A 224 2.76 15.38 -0.96
N SER A 225 2.33 16.56 -0.51
CA SER A 225 1.87 17.67 -1.38
C SER A 225 2.94 18.16 -2.37
N ARG A 226 2.48 18.70 -3.52
CA ARG A 226 3.29 19.40 -4.54
C ARG A 226 4.37 18.54 -5.19
N THR A 227 4.36 17.23 -4.96
CA THR A 227 5.28 16.28 -5.60
C THR A 227 4.91 16.07 -7.06
N MET A 228 5.92 15.92 -7.89
CA MET A 228 5.78 15.63 -9.32
C MET A 228 6.37 14.26 -9.66
N ILE A 229 5.56 13.41 -10.31
CA ILE A 229 5.95 12.06 -10.74
C ILE A 229 5.86 12.00 -12.27
N VAL A 230 7.01 11.93 -12.91
CA VAL A 230 7.12 12.00 -14.38
C VAL A 230 6.85 10.63 -15.02
N ALA A 231 6.48 10.65 -16.29
CA ALA A 231 5.98 9.51 -17.04
C ALA A 231 6.84 8.24 -16.94
N ASN A 232 6.17 7.08 -17.06
CA ASN A 232 6.76 5.74 -17.01
C ASN A 232 7.48 5.41 -15.68
N SER A 233 7.26 6.18 -14.62
CA SER A 233 7.82 5.86 -13.30
C SER A 233 7.04 4.74 -12.62
N GLY A 234 7.76 3.84 -11.91
CA GLY A 234 7.18 2.77 -11.13
C GLY A 234 7.45 2.95 -9.64
N ILE A 235 6.39 3.11 -8.84
CA ILE A 235 6.48 3.29 -7.40
C ILE A 235 5.99 2.01 -6.72
N GLY A 236 6.91 1.29 -6.07
CA GLY A 236 6.60 0.06 -5.35
C GLY A 236 5.67 0.28 -4.15
N GLY A 237 4.97 -0.76 -3.73
CA GLY A 237 4.02 -0.67 -2.61
C GLY A 237 4.67 -0.16 -1.32
N ARG A 238 3.91 0.58 -0.50
CA ARG A 238 4.33 1.14 0.80
C ARG A 238 5.52 2.10 0.74
N VAL A 239 5.79 2.72 -0.39
CA VAL A 239 6.74 3.83 -0.48
C VAL A 239 6.09 5.07 0.14
N SER A 240 6.88 5.84 0.91
CA SER A 240 6.51 7.18 1.36
C SER A 240 7.37 8.22 0.64
N ILE A 241 6.72 9.20 0.04
CA ILE A 241 7.35 10.29 -0.73
C ILE A 241 6.93 11.59 -0.06
N GLY A 242 7.91 12.39 0.36
CA GLY A 242 7.70 13.68 1.01
C GLY A 242 7.17 14.78 0.09
N GLU A 243 7.15 16.00 0.62
CA GLU A 243 6.69 17.19 -0.10
C GLU A 243 7.72 17.70 -1.12
N ASP A 244 7.21 18.33 -2.19
CA ASP A 244 8.05 18.99 -3.22
C ASP A 244 9.09 18.06 -3.88
N VAL A 245 8.84 16.76 -3.91
CA VAL A 245 9.74 15.77 -4.50
C VAL A 245 9.59 15.75 -6.03
N TRP A 246 10.68 15.46 -6.72
CA TRP A 246 10.71 15.19 -8.15
C TRP A 246 11.10 13.75 -8.44
N ILE A 247 10.16 12.96 -8.94
CA ILE A 247 10.44 11.61 -9.45
C ILE A 247 10.60 11.69 -10.96
N GLY A 248 11.82 11.50 -11.44
CA GLY A 248 12.20 11.67 -12.85
C GLY A 248 11.65 10.58 -13.77
N PHE A 249 11.61 10.88 -15.07
CA PHE A 249 11.09 9.99 -16.11
C PHE A 249 11.68 8.57 -16.02
N GLY A 250 10.81 7.56 -16.00
CA GLY A 250 11.21 6.15 -15.95
C GLY A 250 11.96 5.73 -14.67
N ALA A 251 11.91 6.52 -13.60
CA ALA A 251 12.49 6.11 -12.33
C ALA A 251 11.71 4.94 -11.71
N THR A 252 12.44 3.99 -11.12
CA THR A 252 11.86 2.82 -10.45
C THR A 252 12.21 2.87 -8.97
N ILE A 253 11.19 2.95 -8.12
CA ILE A 253 11.34 3.07 -6.66
C ILE A 253 10.98 1.73 -6.02
N ARG A 254 11.93 1.13 -5.31
CA ARG A 254 11.72 -0.12 -4.58
C ARG A 254 10.65 0.05 -3.51
N ASN A 255 9.85 -1.00 -3.29
CA ASN A 255 8.83 -1.04 -2.22
C ASN A 255 9.40 -0.77 -0.82
N GLY A 256 8.59 -0.11 0.02
CA GLY A 256 8.85 0.08 1.45
C GLY A 256 9.99 1.04 1.79
N ILE A 257 10.41 1.92 0.88
CA ILE A 257 11.44 2.93 1.16
C ILE A 257 10.83 4.31 1.31
N HIS A 258 11.62 5.22 1.87
CA HIS A 258 11.28 6.62 2.08
C HIS A 258 12.09 7.54 1.15
N ILE A 259 11.40 8.48 0.51
CA ILE A 259 11.99 9.59 -0.26
C ILE A 259 11.66 10.87 0.50
N GLY A 260 12.69 11.53 1.03
CA GLY A 260 12.54 12.74 1.85
C GLY A 260 12.08 13.97 1.06
N ASP A 261 11.61 14.98 1.78
CA ASP A 261 11.13 16.23 1.20
C ASP A 261 12.16 16.88 0.28
N ARG A 262 11.69 17.48 -0.82
CA ARG A 262 12.55 18.16 -1.81
C ARG A 262 13.64 17.27 -2.41
N ALA A 263 13.56 15.96 -2.22
CA ALA A 263 14.47 15.01 -2.86
C ALA A 263 14.20 14.91 -4.36
N ARG A 264 15.17 14.41 -5.09
CA ARG A 264 15.09 14.24 -6.52
C ARG A 264 15.62 12.88 -6.94
N THR A 265 14.82 12.09 -7.64
CA THR A 265 15.30 10.93 -8.38
C THR A 265 15.39 11.31 -9.85
N ASN A 266 16.59 11.26 -10.43
CA ASN A 266 16.76 11.64 -11.82
C ASN A 266 16.25 10.54 -12.78
N MET A 267 16.13 10.89 -14.05
CA MET A 267 15.62 10.02 -15.12
C MET A 267 16.30 8.65 -15.12
N GLY A 268 15.52 7.58 -15.20
CA GLY A 268 15.98 6.20 -15.27
C GLY A 268 16.63 5.66 -14.00
N SER A 269 16.55 6.37 -12.87
CA SER A 269 17.13 5.89 -11.61
C SER A 269 16.42 4.65 -11.07
N VAL A 270 17.19 3.66 -10.62
CA VAL A 270 16.70 2.52 -9.85
C VAL A 270 17.03 2.74 -8.38
N VAL A 271 16.02 3.18 -7.62
CA VAL A 271 16.16 3.59 -6.22
C VAL A 271 15.84 2.42 -5.29
N THR A 272 16.85 1.90 -4.62
CA THR A 272 16.73 0.69 -3.77
C THR A 272 16.87 0.98 -2.28
N ARG A 273 17.15 2.23 -1.88
CA ARG A 273 17.36 2.68 -0.50
C ARG A 273 16.65 4.00 -0.29
N ASN A 274 16.45 4.36 0.97
CA ASN A 274 15.93 5.68 1.33
C ASN A 274 16.77 6.80 0.71
N VAL A 275 16.10 7.87 0.30
CA VAL A 275 16.72 9.11 -0.19
C VAL A 275 16.46 10.20 0.84
N GLY A 276 17.48 10.88 1.27
CA GLY A 276 17.37 11.94 2.29
C GLY A 276 16.67 13.19 1.76
N THR A 277 16.19 14.03 2.70
CA THR A 277 15.60 15.33 2.38
C THR A 277 16.58 16.20 1.58
N GLY A 278 16.12 16.72 0.43
CA GLY A 278 16.92 17.55 -0.49
C GLY A 278 18.01 16.80 -1.25
N GLU A 279 18.12 15.49 -1.08
CA GLU A 279 19.10 14.66 -1.77
C GLU A 279 18.69 14.42 -3.22
N ALA A 280 19.66 14.38 -4.14
CA ALA A 280 19.45 13.99 -5.52
C ALA A 280 20.20 12.68 -5.83
N VAL A 281 19.49 11.69 -6.40
CA VAL A 281 20.07 10.41 -6.82
C VAL A 281 19.96 10.21 -8.32
N THR A 282 20.97 9.57 -8.88
CA THR A 282 21.10 9.37 -10.33
C THR A 282 21.73 8.00 -10.62
N GLY A 283 21.35 7.36 -11.70
CA GLY A 283 21.99 6.12 -12.11
C GLY A 283 21.72 5.72 -13.56
N ASN A 284 22.52 4.76 -14.05
CA ASN A 284 22.33 4.03 -15.31
C ASN A 284 22.29 4.89 -16.58
N PHE A 285 23.31 5.73 -16.81
CA PHE A 285 23.48 6.37 -18.11
C PHE A 285 23.96 5.36 -19.16
N ALA A 286 23.39 5.44 -20.37
CA ALA A 286 23.84 4.64 -21.48
C ALA A 286 25.29 5.01 -21.84
N ILE A 287 26.11 4.01 -22.01
CA ILE A 287 27.49 4.12 -22.49
C ILE A 287 27.67 3.20 -23.72
N PRO A 288 28.69 3.39 -24.55
CA PRO A 288 28.99 2.47 -25.64
C PRO A 288 29.07 1.03 -25.15
N HIS A 289 28.44 0.11 -25.88
CA HIS A 289 28.36 -1.31 -25.47
C HIS A 289 29.72 -1.95 -25.14
N LYS A 290 30.75 -1.62 -25.93
CA LYS A 290 32.14 -2.08 -25.69
C LYS A 290 32.65 -1.65 -24.31
N ASP A 291 32.33 -0.43 -23.90
CA ASP A 291 32.78 0.12 -22.62
C ASP A 291 31.98 -0.48 -21.45
N PHE A 292 30.68 -0.73 -21.65
CA PHE A 292 29.84 -1.47 -20.70
C PHE A 292 30.41 -2.86 -20.42
N ILE A 293 30.74 -3.64 -21.49
CA ILE A 293 31.32 -4.98 -21.34
C ILE A 293 32.70 -4.93 -20.66
N ALA A 294 33.50 -3.92 -20.95
CA ALA A 294 34.80 -3.75 -20.30
C ALA A 294 34.65 -3.45 -18.80
N ASN A 295 33.65 -2.68 -18.40
CA ASN A 295 33.36 -2.35 -16.98
C ASN A 295 32.84 -3.54 -16.18
N LEU A 296 32.10 -4.48 -16.80
CA LEU A 296 31.65 -5.72 -16.15
C LEU A 296 32.78 -6.70 -15.81
N LYS A 297 33.92 -6.56 -16.45
CA LYS A 297 35.10 -7.46 -16.27
C LYS A 297 36.07 -6.95 -15.21
N LYS A 298 35.85 -5.76 -14.66
CA LYS A 298 36.61 -5.18 -13.55
C LYS A 298 35.95 -5.53 -12.20
#